data_c083d238e6df473b2d0df9a173673ec0
#
_entry.id   c083d238e6df473b2d0df9a173673ec0
#
_cell.length_a   1.000
_cell.length_b   1.000
_cell.length_c   1.000
_cell.angle_alpha   90.00
_cell.angle_beta   90.00
_cell.angle_gamma   90.00
#
_symmetry.space_group_name_H-M   'P 1'
#
loop_
_entity.id
_entity.type
_entity.pdbx_description
1 polymer ?
#
loop_
_entity_poly.entity_id
_entity_poly.type
_entity_poly.pdbx_seq_one_letter_code
_entity_poly.pdbx_strand_id
1 'polypeptide(L)'
;MIKKIFVFSLLSLFTPLFSQYSISEISKDSYLKDFDVAAAILLNQHPNPYRFHSKETVTKKLDSLRKALEKDPSYINFYINSPGRVLGDGHTSFSTDANYYEDYLNSTYFFPLMTYVNNGNVYINGDNKYNIEIGSKLLEVNNKSIADILKQIPASADGNIKVEDVDVSQYISFLNRNKDNTFTIKYQTLNGEQKKANLEGIKFTGFNYESKHAVLPIDATSEIYGIFGYELNPDTFYLSVKSFSYDESFFYEKLKKYFQQIKNKKYKNLVVDIRNNSGGSVTNIPLLYSFMSKEKIFTNSYKYGSKVIDINYSDYLIDPQTDRYYSEKDIRDSNNFMRQRFDKSEKGDYYFGNNRLDDTYIKNYPRDGLFFDGRVVLLTNNRTFSAATYFASLFKKEKRGDIVGKETGSCSNFTTAAWFLTYKLPNTKTTISIPRTEIFFNNNENDNIPNCTGVIPDHKIDDNFFLNALKEKIDPELQYSVELLSRTS
;
A
#
# COMPACT_ATOMS: atom_id res chain seq x y z
N MET A 1 -2.28 19.22 -27.14
CA MET A 1 -1.61 17.89 -27.27
C MET A 1 -1.83 17.16 -25.94
N ILE A 2 -2.79 16.23 -25.93
CA ILE A 2 -3.23 15.56 -24.70
C ILE A 2 -2.28 14.38 -24.46
N LYS A 3 -1.39 14.49 -23.48
CA LYS A 3 -0.62 13.33 -22.99
C LYS A 3 -1.54 12.49 -22.11
N LYS A 4 -1.95 11.35 -22.64
CA LYS A 4 -2.70 10.33 -21.90
C LYS A 4 -1.80 9.74 -20.82
N ILE A 5 -2.12 9.98 -19.56
CA ILE A 5 -1.59 9.26 -18.43
C ILE A 5 -2.36 7.93 -18.38
N PHE A 6 -1.66 6.83 -18.67
CA PHE A 6 -2.20 5.48 -18.53
C PHE A 6 -2.10 5.04 -17.08
N VAL A 7 -3.23 5.05 -16.41
CA VAL A 7 -3.47 4.25 -15.21
C VAL A 7 -3.62 2.80 -15.70
N PHE A 8 -2.85 1.88 -15.13
CA PHE A 8 -2.97 0.45 -15.43
C PHE A 8 -4.33 -0.07 -14.97
N SER A 9 -5.33 -0.03 -15.85
CA SER A 9 -6.43 -0.96 -15.82
C SER A 9 -6.07 -2.08 -16.80
N LEU A 10 -5.80 -3.26 -16.31
CA LEU A 10 -5.61 -4.46 -17.15
C LEU A 10 -6.92 -4.81 -17.82
N LEU A 11 -7.08 -4.42 -19.06
CA LEU A 11 -7.88 -5.11 -20.08
C LEU A 11 -7.69 -4.38 -21.42
N SER A 12 -6.67 -4.77 -22.18
CA SER A 12 -6.67 -4.55 -23.62
C SER A 12 -6.06 -5.76 -24.32
N LEU A 13 -6.89 -6.37 -25.12
CA LEU A 13 -6.54 -7.38 -26.13
C LEU A 13 -5.49 -6.80 -27.09
N PHE A 14 -4.24 -7.12 -26.85
CA PHE A 14 -3.20 -7.12 -27.87
C PHE A 14 -2.53 -8.48 -27.81
N THR A 15 -2.68 -9.25 -28.86
CA THR A 15 -1.85 -10.43 -29.13
C THR A 15 -0.54 -9.95 -29.75
N PRO A 16 0.55 -9.88 -28.96
CA PRO A 16 1.88 -9.87 -29.53
C PRO A 16 2.36 -11.31 -29.62
N LEU A 17 3.03 -11.65 -30.68
CA LEU A 17 3.85 -12.85 -30.78
C LEU A 17 4.94 -12.78 -29.70
N PHE A 18 4.63 -13.24 -28.51
CA PHE A 18 5.63 -13.48 -27.47
C PHE A 18 6.17 -14.90 -27.64
N SER A 19 7.45 -15.01 -27.74
CA SER A 19 8.18 -16.23 -27.48
C SER A 19 7.68 -16.78 -26.14
N GLN A 20 7.03 -17.93 -26.14
CA GLN A 20 6.64 -18.66 -24.95
C GLN A 20 7.89 -18.98 -24.13
N TYR A 21 8.20 -18.17 -23.16
CA TYR A 21 9.22 -18.48 -22.17
C TYR A 21 8.56 -19.42 -21.15
N SER A 22 8.93 -20.71 -21.20
CA SER A 22 8.42 -21.67 -20.22
C SER A 22 9.15 -21.45 -18.89
N ILE A 23 8.42 -21.03 -17.87
CA ILE A 23 8.90 -20.83 -16.48
C ILE A 23 9.40 -22.14 -15.86
N SER A 24 9.00 -23.28 -16.42
CA SER A 24 9.47 -24.62 -16.03
C SER A 24 10.97 -24.87 -16.29
N GLU A 25 11.68 -23.96 -16.96
CA GLU A 25 13.08 -24.14 -17.36
C GLU A 25 14.09 -23.34 -16.52
N ILE A 26 13.66 -22.57 -15.52
CA ILE A 26 14.60 -21.82 -14.67
C ILE A 26 15.32 -22.78 -13.73
N SER A 27 16.63 -22.91 -13.88
CA SER A 27 17.45 -23.77 -13.03
C SER A 27 17.56 -23.24 -11.59
N LYS A 28 17.90 -24.14 -10.65
CA LYS A 28 18.23 -23.79 -9.28
C LYS A 28 19.29 -22.68 -9.22
N ASP A 29 20.35 -22.82 -9.98
CA ASP A 29 21.46 -21.85 -9.98
C ASP A 29 21.03 -20.49 -10.51
N SER A 30 20.09 -20.44 -11.46
CA SER A 30 19.53 -19.22 -11.98
C SER A 30 18.70 -18.48 -10.94
N TYR A 31 17.90 -19.20 -10.14
CA TYR A 31 17.17 -18.58 -9.01
C TYR A 31 18.13 -18.02 -7.96
N LEU A 32 19.15 -18.76 -7.57
CA LEU A 32 20.13 -18.32 -6.58
C LEU A 32 20.93 -17.12 -7.09
N LYS A 33 21.32 -17.12 -8.36
CA LYS A 33 22.00 -15.99 -8.99
C LYS A 33 21.13 -14.73 -8.97
N ASP A 34 19.86 -14.82 -9.33
CA ASP A 34 18.94 -13.68 -9.29
C ASP A 34 18.70 -13.21 -7.86
N PHE A 35 18.63 -14.11 -6.88
CA PHE A 35 18.55 -13.75 -5.47
C PHE A 35 19.77 -12.94 -5.03
N ASP A 36 20.98 -13.42 -5.37
CA ASP A 36 22.24 -12.75 -4.99
C ASP A 36 22.36 -11.37 -5.65
N VAL A 37 21.97 -11.25 -6.93
CA VAL A 37 21.91 -9.97 -7.65
C VAL A 37 20.90 -9.02 -7.01
N ALA A 38 19.70 -9.51 -6.69
CA ALA A 38 18.66 -8.73 -6.04
C ALA A 38 19.11 -8.21 -4.66
N ALA A 39 19.72 -9.08 -3.85
CA ALA A 39 20.26 -8.70 -2.54
C ALA A 39 21.37 -7.63 -2.67
N ALA A 40 22.26 -7.79 -3.65
CA ALA A 40 23.34 -6.83 -3.91
C ALA A 40 22.79 -5.46 -4.35
N ILE A 41 21.80 -5.44 -5.26
CA ILE A 41 21.12 -4.22 -5.69
C ILE A 41 20.50 -3.52 -4.48
N LEU A 42 19.72 -4.24 -3.66
CA LEU A 42 19.06 -3.68 -2.48
C LEU A 42 20.04 -3.05 -1.50
N LEU A 43 21.12 -3.75 -1.18
CA LEU A 43 22.08 -3.28 -0.18
C LEU A 43 22.93 -2.09 -0.64
N ASN A 44 23.12 -1.93 -1.96
CA ASN A 44 24.01 -0.89 -2.49
C ASN A 44 23.26 0.23 -3.23
N GLN A 45 21.98 0.08 -3.53
CA GLN A 45 21.20 1.11 -4.22
C GLN A 45 20.11 1.74 -3.35
N HIS A 46 19.63 1.04 -2.31
CA HIS A 46 18.65 1.62 -1.40
C HIS A 46 19.25 2.85 -0.67
N PRO A 47 18.49 3.96 -0.51
CA PRO A 47 19.01 5.21 0.08
C PRO A 47 19.52 5.02 1.51
N ASN A 48 18.98 4.06 2.26
CA ASN A 48 19.47 3.65 3.57
C ASN A 48 19.00 2.22 3.92
N PRO A 49 19.72 1.18 3.50
CA PRO A 49 19.28 -0.22 3.64
C PRO A 49 19.20 -0.70 5.10
N TYR A 50 19.74 0.06 6.02
CA TYR A 50 19.77 -0.29 7.45
C TYR A 50 18.93 0.67 8.32
N ARG A 51 17.94 1.35 7.72
CA ARG A 51 17.06 2.29 8.45
C ARG A 51 16.26 1.60 9.55
N PHE A 52 15.66 0.46 9.24
CA PHE A 52 14.74 -0.25 10.13
C PHE A 52 15.39 -1.43 10.86
N HIS A 53 16.46 -1.98 10.32
CA HIS A 53 17.12 -3.16 10.84
C HIS A 53 18.65 -2.98 10.80
N SER A 54 19.35 -3.53 11.82
CA SER A 54 20.82 -3.54 11.78
C SER A 54 21.36 -4.35 10.62
N LYS A 55 22.57 -4.03 10.17
CA LYS A 55 23.29 -4.78 9.13
C LYS A 55 23.34 -6.28 9.43
N GLU A 56 23.61 -6.63 10.68
CA GLU A 56 23.65 -8.03 11.11
C GLU A 56 22.30 -8.72 10.95
N THR A 57 21.21 -8.05 11.33
CA THR A 57 19.84 -8.57 11.16
C THR A 57 19.50 -8.77 9.70
N VAL A 58 19.79 -7.80 8.84
CA VAL A 58 19.56 -7.86 7.40
C VAL A 58 20.32 -9.03 6.80
N THR A 59 21.62 -9.16 7.11
CA THR A 59 22.45 -10.27 6.62
C THR A 59 21.91 -11.64 7.02
N LYS A 60 21.56 -11.83 8.30
CA LYS A 60 20.99 -13.10 8.78
C LYS A 60 19.67 -13.44 8.10
N LYS A 61 18.81 -12.44 7.86
CA LYS A 61 17.55 -12.64 7.15
C LYS A 61 17.80 -13.05 5.69
N LEU A 62 18.70 -12.37 4.97
CA LEU A 62 19.06 -12.72 3.59
C LEU A 62 19.61 -14.14 3.50
N ASP A 63 20.53 -14.54 4.38
CA ASP A 63 21.07 -15.89 4.43
C ASP A 63 19.99 -16.96 4.66
N SER A 64 19.03 -16.67 5.53
CA SER A 64 17.92 -17.56 5.82
C SER A 64 17.00 -17.75 4.60
N LEU A 65 16.64 -16.65 3.92
CA LEU A 65 15.80 -16.68 2.71
C LEU A 65 16.49 -17.40 1.55
N ARG A 66 17.79 -17.15 1.37
CA ARG A 66 18.60 -17.84 0.36
C ARG A 66 18.65 -19.34 0.57
N LYS A 67 18.84 -19.80 1.83
CA LYS A 67 18.81 -21.22 2.20
C LYS A 67 17.42 -21.84 1.98
N ALA A 68 16.36 -21.11 2.26
CA ALA A 68 15.00 -21.58 1.99
C ALA A 68 14.75 -21.76 0.48
N LEU A 69 15.20 -20.82 -0.34
CA LEU A 69 15.14 -20.91 -1.79
C LEU A 69 16.02 -22.06 -2.34
N GLU A 70 17.20 -22.27 -1.77
CA GLU A 70 18.09 -23.36 -2.17
C GLU A 70 17.49 -24.74 -1.93
N LYS A 71 16.70 -24.89 -0.87
CA LYS A 71 16.00 -26.12 -0.50
C LYS A 71 14.82 -26.44 -1.43
N ASP A 72 14.11 -25.42 -1.87
CA ASP A 72 12.94 -25.53 -2.74
C ASP A 72 12.97 -24.43 -3.82
N PRO A 73 13.80 -24.64 -4.89
CA PRO A 73 13.99 -23.65 -5.94
C PRO A 73 12.80 -23.67 -6.89
N SER A 74 11.89 -22.74 -6.66
CA SER A 74 10.73 -22.51 -7.53
C SER A 74 10.47 -21.02 -7.66
N TYR A 75 9.82 -20.59 -8.74
CA TYR A 75 9.51 -19.18 -8.97
C TYR A 75 8.73 -18.57 -7.80
N ILE A 76 7.79 -19.31 -7.28
CA ILE A 76 6.97 -18.85 -6.19
C ILE A 76 7.76 -18.71 -4.88
N ASN A 77 8.66 -19.65 -4.59
CA ASN A 77 9.54 -19.53 -3.44
C ASN A 77 10.53 -18.39 -3.61
N PHE A 78 11.00 -18.14 -4.83
CA PHE A 78 11.79 -16.96 -5.13
C PHE A 78 11.00 -15.67 -4.81
N TYR A 79 9.73 -15.60 -5.22
CA TYR A 79 8.88 -14.43 -4.97
C TYR A 79 8.54 -14.25 -3.49
N ILE A 80 8.14 -15.33 -2.80
CA ILE A 80 7.82 -15.29 -1.35
C ILE A 80 9.05 -14.92 -0.53
N ASN A 81 10.18 -15.53 -0.84
CA ASN A 81 11.44 -15.33 -0.15
C ASN A 81 12.28 -14.21 -0.79
N SER A 82 11.66 -13.32 -1.56
CA SER A 82 12.37 -12.22 -2.20
C SER A 82 13.07 -11.34 -1.16
N PRO A 83 14.27 -10.85 -1.45
CA PRO A 83 15.04 -10.07 -0.49
C PRO A 83 14.44 -8.68 -0.18
N GLY A 84 13.46 -8.20 -0.95
CA GLY A 84 12.90 -6.85 -0.83
C GLY A 84 12.30 -6.52 0.53
N ARG A 85 11.74 -7.51 1.20
CA ARG A 85 11.08 -7.32 2.51
C ARG A 85 12.03 -7.34 3.70
N VAL A 86 13.30 -7.68 3.46
CA VAL A 86 14.32 -7.78 4.51
C VAL A 86 14.64 -6.41 5.10
N LEU A 87 14.51 -5.35 4.30
CA LEU A 87 14.85 -3.99 4.71
C LEU A 87 13.80 -3.36 5.64
N GLY A 88 12.55 -3.80 5.58
CA GLY A 88 11.44 -3.16 6.30
C GLY A 88 10.98 -1.86 5.65
N ASP A 89 11.27 -1.65 4.38
CA ASP A 89 10.84 -0.52 3.58
C ASP A 89 9.62 -0.89 2.74
N GLY A 90 8.50 -0.24 2.98
CA GLY A 90 7.25 -0.50 2.27
C GLY A 90 7.23 0.05 0.84
N HIS A 91 8.18 0.90 0.44
CA HIS A 91 8.29 1.44 -0.92
C HIS A 91 9.19 0.61 -1.83
N THR A 92 10.05 -0.26 -1.27
CA THR A 92 10.80 -1.22 -2.05
C THR A 92 9.89 -2.37 -2.46
N SER A 93 9.68 -2.55 -3.76
CA SER A 93 8.74 -3.55 -4.28
C SER A 93 9.39 -4.55 -5.22
N PHE A 94 8.82 -5.76 -5.23
CA PHE A 94 9.13 -6.83 -6.16
C PHE A 94 7.88 -7.15 -6.96
N SER A 95 8.01 -7.19 -8.28
CA SER A 95 6.91 -7.55 -9.17
C SER A 95 7.29 -8.79 -9.99
N THR A 96 6.38 -9.74 -10.04
CA THR A 96 6.54 -10.96 -10.86
C THR A 96 6.56 -10.65 -12.34
N ASP A 97 7.10 -11.54 -13.13
CA ASP A 97 6.88 -11.56 -14.57
C ASP A 97 5.38 -11.71 -14.89
N ALA A 98 4.91 -10.98 -15.90
CA ALA A 98 3.50 -10.97 -16.25
C ALA A 98 2.95 -12.34 -16.70
N ASN A 99 3.75 -13.10 -17.45
CA ASN A 99 3.33 -14.43 -17.92
C ASN A 99 3.20 -15.40 -16.73
N TYR A 100 4.12 -15.31 -15.75
CA TYR A 100 4.01 -16.13 -14.56
C TYR A 100 2.74 -15.78 -13.75
N TYR A 101 2.43 -14.51 -13.64
CA TYR A 101 1.25 -14.08 -12.91
C TYR A 101 -0.05 -14.56 -13.58
N GLU A 102 -0.10 -14.52 -14.91
CA GLU A 102 -1.23 -15.04 -15.69
C GLU A 102 -1.36 -16.56 -15.54
N ASP A 103 -0.26 -17.31 -15.65
CA ASP A 103 -0.25 -18.76 -15.41
C ASP A 103 -0.71 -19.11 -14.00
N TYR A 104 -0.28 -18.34 -12.99
CA TYR A 104 -0.74 -18.49 -11.62
C TYR A 104 -2.26 -18.29 -11.49
N LEU A 105 -2.82 -17.24 -12.07
CA LEU A 105 -4.25 -16.97 -12.02
C LEU A 105 -5.08 -18.08 -12.69
N ASN A 106 -4.59 -18.60 -13.82
CA ASN A 106 -5.29 -19.63 -14.60
C ASN A 106 -5.19 -21.02 -13.97
N SER A 107 -4.06 -21.37 -13.37
CA SER A 107 -3.79 -22.69 -12.80
C SER A 107 -4.28 -22.87 -11.36
N THR A 108 -4.42 -21.78 -10.60
CA THR A 108 -4.74 -21.81 -9.17
C THR A 108 -6.23 -21.98 -8.90
N TYR A 109 -6.56 -22.74 -7.85
CA TYR A 109 -7.87 -22.72 -7.22
C TYR A 109 -7.81 -21.81 -5.99
N PHE A 110 -8.68 -20.82 -5.95
CA PHE A 110 -8.72 -19.81 -4.91
C PHE A 110 -9.61 -20.24 -3.76
N PHE A 111 -9.24 -19.78 -2.57
CA PHE A 111 -10.06 -19.98 -1.37
C PHE A 111 -11.41 -19.27 -1.54
N PRO A 112 -12.53 -19.99 -1.35
CA PRO A 112 -13.84 -19.52 -1.80
C PRO A 112 -14.57 -18.57 -0.85
N LEU A 113 -13.97 -18.25 0.30
CA LEU A 113 -14.58 -17.33 1.27
C LEU A 113 -13.80 -16.02 1.31
N MET A 114 -14.52 -14.91 1.24
CA MET A 114 -13.95 -13.61 1.51
C MET A 114 -13.77 -13.40 3.00
N THR A 115 -12.65 -12.82 3.39
CA THR A 115 -12.29 -12.62 4.79
C THR A 115 -11.90 -11.18 5.07
N TYR A 116 -12.02 -10.77 6.31
CA TYR A 116 -11.56 -9.48 6.80
C TYR A 116 -10.84 -9.63 8.13
N VAL A 117 -9.77 -8.87 8.36
CA VAL A 117 -9.01 -8.91 9.61
C VAL A 117 -9.40 -7.72 10.48
N ASN A 118 -9.77 -7.99 11.72
CA ASN A 118 -9.98 -6.96 12.73
C ASN A 118 -9.34 -7.40 14.04
N ASN A 119 -8.49 -6.57 14.64
CA ASN A 119 -7.76 -6.85 15.88
C ASN A 119 -7.03 -8.21 15.88
N GLY A 120 -6.45 -8.61 14.73
CA GLY A 120 -5.75 -9.89 14.55
C GLY A 120 -6.65 -11.13 14.46
N ASN A 121 -7.96 -10.96 14.42
CA ASN A 121 -8.93 -12.00 14.14
C ASN A 121 -9.39 -11.95 12.68
N VAL A 122 -9.63 -13.11 12.08
CA VAL A 122 -10.10 -13.22 10.70
C VAL A 122 -11.58 -13.64 10.69
N TYR A 123 -12.40 -12.84 10.07
CA TYR A 123 -13.84 -12.99 9.99
C TYR A 123 -14.32 -13.24 8.57
N ILE A 124 -15.38 -14.03 8.41
CA ILE A 124 -16.05 -14.21 7.11
C ILE A 124 -16.74 -12.90 6.74
N ASN A 125 -16.47 -12.43 5.53
CA ASN A 125 -16.78 -11.06 5.07
C ASN A 125 -17.75 -11.03 3.87
N GLY A 126 -18.51 -12.07 3.64
CA GLY A 126 -19.46 -12.12 2.54
C GLY A 126 -20.36 -13.34 2.57
N ASP A 127 -21.45 -13.25 1.82
CA ASP A 127 -22.31 -14.38 1.59
C ASP A 127 -21.56 -15.50 0.84
N ASN A 128 -21.88 -16.75 1.07
CA ASN A 128 -21.19 -17.87 0.46
C ASN A 128 -22.10 -19.09 0.31
N LYS A 129 -21.82 -19.96 -0.65
CA LYS A 129 -22.60 -21.17 -0.94
C LYS A 129 -22.59 -22.22 0.18
N TYR A 130 -21.74 -22.06 1.20
CA TYR A 130 -21.59 -23.00 2.30
C TYR A 130 -22.46 -22.64 3.51
N ASN A 131 -23.23 -21.57 3.42
CA ASN A 131 -24.08 -21.04 4.50
C ASN A 131 -23.31 -20.78 5.81
N ILE A 132 -22.04 -20.36 5.69
CA ILE A 132 -21.27 -19.89 6.84
C ILE A 132 -21.62 -18.41 7.05
N GLU A 133 -22.13 -18.11 8.23
CA GLU A 133 -22.60 -16.75 8.56
C GLU A 133 -21.49 -15.71 8.48
N ILE A 134 -21.82 -14.53 7.93
CA ILE A 134 -20.94 -13.35 7.96
C ILE A 134 -20.61 -13.02 9.41
N GLY A 135 -19.34 -12.70 9.68
CA GLY A 135 -18.84 -12.47 11.04
C GLY A 135 -18.42 -13.75 11.78
N SER A 136 -18.63 -14.97 11.21
CA SER A 136 -17.99 -16.18 11.76
C SER A 136 -16.49 -16.03 11.74
N LYS A 137 -15.82 -16.45 12.84
CA LYS A 137 -14.37 -16.32 13.01
C LYS A 137 -13.64 -17.53 12.44
N LEU A 138 -12.76 -17.33 11.48
CA LEU A 138 -11.92 -18.38 10.92
C LEU A 138 -10.79 -18.72 11.91
N LEU A 139 -10.59 -20.01 12.24
CA LEU A 139 -9.62 -20.49 13.22
C LEU A 139 -8.45 -21.23 12.57
N GLU A 140 -8.75 -22.11 11.62
CA GLU A 140 -7.75 -22.95 10.96
C GLU A 140 -8.10 -23.13 9.48
N VAL A 141 -7.09 -23.26 8.63
CA VAL A 141 -7.21 -23.70 7.24
C VAL A 141 -6.16 -24.77 6.97
N ASN A 142 -6.58 -25.95 6.45
CA ASN A 142 -5.71 -27.08 6.14
C ASN A 142 -4.79 -27.44 7.31
N ASN A 143 -5.33 -27.53 8.52
CA ASN A 143 -4.63 -27.81 9.78
C ASN A 143 -3.55 -26.78 10.17
N LYS A 144 -3.55 -25.59 9.57
CA LYS A 144 -2.71 -24.47 10.01
C LYS A 144 -3.58 -23.44 10.74
N SER A 145 -3.14 -22.98 11.91
CA SER A 145 -3.83 -21.93 12.62
C SER A 145 -3.83 -20.62 11.84
N ILE A 146 -4.88 -19.83 11.95
CA ILE A 146 -4.94 -18.50 11.35
C ILE A 146 -3.83 -17.60 11.90
N ALA A 147 -3.49 -17.72 13.18
CA ALA A 147 -2.39 -16.96 13.77
C ALA A 147 -1.04 -17.26 13.08
N ASP A 148 -0.78 -18.49 12.69
CA ASP A 148 0.43 -18.87 11.98
C ASP A 148 0.39 -18.47 10.50
N ILE A 149 -0.79 -18.45 9.89
CA ILE A 149 -0.99 -17.93 8.53
C ILE A 149 -0.70 -16.42 8.52
N LEU A 150 -1.29 -15.65 9.43
CA LEU A 150 -1.10 -14.19 9.52
C LEU A 150 0.36 -13.80 9.71
N LYS A 151 1.14 -14.57 10.49
CA LYS A 151 2.59 -14.33 10.67
C LYS A 151 3.39 -14.46 9.38
N GLN A 152 2.91 -15.25 8.42
CA GLN A 152 3.58 -15.52 7.16
C GLN A 152 3.18 -14.55 6.06
N ILE A 153 2.04 -13.83 6.22
CA ILE A 153 1.60 -12.87 5.22
C ILE A 153 2.58 -11.72 5.17
N PRO A 154 3.17 -11.48 4.02
CA PRO A 154 4.10 -10.39 3.86
C PRO A 154 3.35 -9.06 3.88
N ALA A 155 3.62 -8.26 4.86
CA ALA A 155 3.04 -6.92 4.97
C ALA A 155 3.88 -5.88 4.22
N SER A 156 3.24 -5.03 3.43
CA SER A 156 3.86 -3.85 2.85
C SER A 156 3.64 -2.68 3.81
N ALA A 157 4.57 -2.50 4.75
CA ALA A 157 4.58 -1.36 5.66
C ALA A 157 6.00 -1.00 6.03
N ASP A 158 6.18 0.19 6.56
CA ASP A 158 7.48 0.65 7.04
C ASP A 158 7.79 0.06 8.42
N GLY A 159 9.01 -0.40 8.60
CA GLY A 159 9.54 -0.84 9.88
C GLY A 159 8.77 -1.99 10.50
N ASN A 160 8.26 -1.78 11.71
CA ASN A 160 7.52 -2.75 12.50
C ASN A 160 6.02 -2.43 12.60
N ILE A 161 5.49 -1.59 11.72
CA ILE A 161 4.06 -1.28 11.71
C ILE A 161 3.28 -2.58 11.48
N LYS A 162 2.37 -2.88 12.41
CA LYS A 162 1.53 -4.07 12.32
C LYS A 162 0.43 -3.85 11.28
N VAL A 163 0.45 -4.64 10.23
CA VAL A 163 -0.56 -4.59 9.18
C VAL A 163 -1.66 -5.60 9.44
N GLU A 164 -2.90 -5.13 9.46
CA GLU A 164 -4.10 -5.96 9.60
C GLU A 164 -4.91 -6.02 8.29
N ASP A 165 -4.79 -5.02 7.42
CA ASP A 165 -5.51 -4.95 6.15
C ASP A 165 -4.84 -5.82 5.08
N VAL A 166 -4.80 -7.13 5.34
CA VAL A 166 -4.22 -8.14 4.47
C VAL A 166 -5.29 -8.98 3.81
N ASP A 167 -5.08 -9.36 2.56
CA ASP A 167 -5.93 -10.31 1.87
C ASP A 167 -5.57 -11.74 2.28
N VAL A 168 -6.18 -12.20 3.37
CA VAL A 168 -5.97 -13.55 3.88
C VAL A 168 -6.50 -14.59 2.92
N SER A 169 -7.59 -14.32 2.23
CA SER A 169 -8.20 -15.24 1.25
C SER A 169 -7.27 -15.50 0.07
N GLN A 170 -6.66 -14.46 -0.48
CA GLN A 170 -5.68 -14.59 -1.55
C GLN A 170 -4.42 -15.32 -1.07
N TYR A 171 -3.95 -14.99 0.13
CA TYR A 171 -2.76 -15.64 0.67
C TYR A 171 -2.96 -17.13 0.98
N ILE A 172 -4.13 -17.52 1.49
CA ILE A 172 -4.50 -18.94 1.65
C ILE A 172 -4.48 -19.65 0.29
N SER A 173 -5.04 -19.02 -0.74
CA SER A 173 -5.04 -19.55 -2.11
C SER A 173 -3.60 -19.79 -2.60
N PHE A 174 -2.75 -18.81 -2.37
CA PHE A 174 -1.35 -18.87 -2.73
C PHE A 174 -0.59 -20.00 -2.01
N LEU A 175 -0.80 -20.20 -0.73
CA LEU A 175 -0.18 -21.29 0.04
C LEU A 175 -0.66 -22.68 -0.39
N ASN A 176 -1.85 -22.79 -0.96
CA ASN A 176 -2.48 -24.05 -1.32
C ASN A 176 -2.39 -24.42 -2.82
N ARG A 177 -1.73 -23.59 -3.64
CA ARG A 177 -1.75 -23.66 -5.11
C ARG A 177 -1.34 -24.99 -5.74
N ASN A 178 -0.52 -25.79 -5.07
CA ASN A 178 -0.01 -27.07 -5.57
C ASN A 178 -0.72 -28.29 -4.92
N LYS A 179 -1.89 -28.06 -4.31
CA LYS A 179 -2.64 -29.08 -3.62
C LYS A 179 -4.00 -29.29 -4.29
N ASP A 180 -4.76 -30.21 -3.75
CA ASP A 180 -6.12 -30.44 -4.20
C ASP A 180 -6.92 -29.13 -4.17
N ASN A 181 -7.94 -29.05 -5.03
CA ASN A 181 -8.85 -27.90 -5.11
C ASN A 181 -9.79 -27.77 -3.91
N THR A 182 -9.41 -28.31 -2.75
CA THR A 182 -10.22 -28.33 -1.53
C THR A 182 -9.51 -27.67 -0.37
N PHE A 183 -10.30 -27.06 0.51
CA PHE A 183 -9.85 -26.43 1.73
C PHE A 183 -10.66 -26.97 2.91
N THR A 184 -9.99 -27.54 3.91
CA THR A 184 -10.63 -27.87 5.17
C THR A 184 -10.48 -26.71 6.13
N ILE A 185 -11.59 -26.21 6.66
CA ILE A 185 -11.57 -25.10 7.62
C ILE A 185 -12.14 -25.52 8.98
N LYS A 186 -11.65 -24.85 10.02
CA LYS A 186 -12.29 -24.78 11.34
C LYS A 186 -12.66 -23.33 11.61
N TYR A 187 -13.89 -23.11 12.02
CA TYR A 187 -14.40 -21.78 12.30
C TYR A 187 -15.29 -21.77 13.54
N GLN A 188 -15.45 -20.60 14.13
CA GLN A 188 -16.36 -20.34 15.23
C GLN A 188 -17.56 -19.54 14.75
N THR A 189 -18.76 -20.05 14.99
CA THR A 189 -20.00 -19.34 14.67
C THR A 189 -20.20 -18.12 15.58
N LEU A 190 -21.16 -17.28 15.26
CA LEU A 190 -21.53 -16.14 16.10
C LEU A 190 -21.98 -16.52 17.51
N ASN A 191 -22.51 -17.75 17.68
CA ASN A 191 -22.94 -18.29 18.98
C ASN A 191 -21.79 -18.95 19.77
N GLY A 192 -20.54 -18.88 19.24
CA GLY A 192 -19.35 -19.46 19.89
C GLY A 192 -19.12 -20.96 19.61
N GLU A 193 -20.00 -21.64 18.87
CA GLU A 193 -19.84 -23.04 18.50
C GLU A 193 -18.68 -23.20 17.46
N GLN A 194 -17.82 -24.19 17.68
CA GLN A 194 -16.77 -24.51 16.70
C GLN A 194 -17.27 -25.58 15.72
N LYS A 195 -17.11 -25.30 14.43
CA LYS A 195 -17.49 -26.17 13.32
C LYS A 195 -16.32 -26.40 12.36
N LYS A 196 -16.46 -27.50 11.59
CA LYS A 196 -15.55 -27.79 10.46
C LYS A 196 -16.36 -27.81 9.17
N ALA A 197 -15.72 -27.40 8.08
CA ALA A 197 -16.28 -27.51 6.74
C ALA A 197 -15.19 -27.84 5.73
N ASN A 198 -15.57 -28.56 4.67
CA ASN A 198 -14.76 -28.78 3.48
C ASN A 198 -15.29 -27.88 2.38
N LEU A 199 -14.41 -27.08 1.80
CA LEU A 199 -14.73 -26.11 0.78
C LEU A 199 -14.07 -26.50 -0.53
N GLU A 200 -14.76 -26.30 -1.62
CA GLU A 200 -14.19 -26.40 -2.98
C GLU A 200 -13.61 -25.06 -3.40
N GLY A 201 -12.38 -25.07 -3.89
CA GLY A 201 -11.73 -23.90 -4.46
C GLY A 201 -12.46 -23.41 -5.72
N ILE A 202 -12.38 -22.13 -5.95
CA ILE A 202 -12.98 -21.46 -7.11
C ILE A 202 -11.90 -20.95 -8.07
N LYS A 203 -12.22 -20.76 -9.35
CA LYS A 203 -11.31 -20.12 -10.31
C LYS A 203 -11.23 -18.61 -10.06
N PHE A 204 -10.18 -17.99 -10.57
CA PHE A 204 -9.92 -16.56 -10.37
C PHE A 204 -11.12 -15.67 -10.73
N THR A 205 -11.85 -15.99 -11.79
CA THR A 205 -13.06 -15.25 -12.18
C THR A 205 -14.12 -15.25 -11.08
N GLY A 206 -14.32 -16.41 -10.42
CA GLY A 206 -15.21 -16.54 -9.28
C GLY A 206 -14.68 -15.79 -8.05
N PHE A 207 -13.39 -15.92 -7.76
CA PHE A 207 -12.75 -15.18 -6.67
C PHE A 207 -12.89 -13.66 -6.84
N ASN A 208 -12.64 -13.16 -8.05
CA ASN A 208 -12.78 -11.74 -8.37
C ASN A 208 -14.25 -11.26 -8.24
N TYR A 209 -15.21 -12.11 -8.60
CA TYR A 209 -16.63 -11.83 -8.40
C TYR A 209 -16.95 -11.72 -6.91
N GLU A 210 -16.58 -12.70 -6.11
CA GLU A 210 -16.84 -12.72 -4.65
C GLU A 210 -16.16 -11.55 -3.93
N SER A 211 -14.94 -11.17 -4.33
CA SER A 211 -14.22 -10.05 -3.72
C SER A 211 -14.93 -8.70 -3.91
N LYS A 212 -15.64 -8.53 -5.03
CA LYS A 212 -16.43 -7.32 -5.29
C LYS A 212 -17.76 -7.28 -4.50
N HIS A 213 -18.23 -8.44 -4.03
CA HIS A 213 -19.46 -8.59 -3.26
C HIS A 213 -19.21 -8.78 -1.77
N ALA A 214 -17.97 -8.66 -1.32
CA ALA A 214 -17.65 -8.63 0.10
C ALA A 214 -18.30 -7.43 0.79
N VAL A 215 -18.67 -7.58 2.07
CA VAL A 215 -19.27 -6.49 2.86
C VAL A 215 -18.27 -5.34 3.01
N LEU A 216 -17.02 -5.68 3.38
CA LEU A 216 -15.94 -4.72 3.47
C LEU A 216 -14.97 -4.97 2.31
N PRO A 217 -14.50 -3.92 1.64
CA PRO A 217 -13.58 -4.07 0.53
C PRO A 217 -12.24 -4.64 1.03
N ILE A 218 -11.88 -5.80 0.47
CA ILE A 218 -10.61 -6.48 0.78
C ILE A 218 -9.47 -5.83 -0.01
N ASP A 219 -9.76 -5.37 -1.21
CA ASP A 219 -8.80 -4.76 -2.10
C ASP A 219 -9.30 -3.42 -2.65
N ALA A 220 -8.34 -2.54 -2.93
CA ALA A 220 -8.59 -1.27 -3.62
C ALA A 220 -8.98 -1.43 -5.10
N THR A 221 -9.06 -2.64 -5.63
CA THR A 221 -9.43 -2.94 -7.03
C THR A 221 -10.91 -2.76 -7.34
N SER A 222 -11.74 -2.46 -6.34
CA SER A 222 -13.11 -2.06 -6.63
C SER A 222 -13.11 -0.81 -7.51
N GLU A 223 -14.11 -0.66 -8.39
CA GLU A 223 -14.30 0.47 -9.32
C GLU A 223 -14.30 1.87 -8.66
N ILE A 224 -13.98 1.92 -7.37
CA ILE A 224 -13.94 3.09 -6.51
C ILE A 224 -12.53 3.70 -6.47
N TYR A 225 -11.76 3.58 -7.55
CA TYR A 225 -10.58 4.42 -7.72
C TYR A 225 -11.03 5.83 -8.08
N GLY A 226 -10.73 6.77 -7.23
CA GLY A 226 -11.01 8.14 -7.60
C GLY A 226 -11.28 9.05 -6.41
N ILE A 227 -11.74 10.23 -6.76
CA ILE A 227 -12.28 11.19 -5.82
C ILE A 227 -13.79 11.21 -6.06
N PHE A 228 -14.56 10.79 -5.08
CA PHE A 228 -16.00 10.80 -5.13
C PHE A 228 -16.59 11.19 -3.78
N GLY A 229 -17.83 11.70 -3.80
CA GLY A 229 -18.50 12.08 -2.57
C GLY A 229 -20.02 12.06 -2.75
N TYR A 230 -20.69 11.84 -1.63
CA TYR A 230 -22.16 11.80 -1.58
C TYR A 230 -22.68 12.21 -0.19
N GLU A 231 -23.96 12.52 -0.13
CA GLU A 231 -24.67 12.81 1.10
C GLU A 231 -24.89 11.52 1.91
N LEU A 232 -24.37 11.44 3.13
CA LEU A 232 -24.66 10.35 4.06
C LEU A 232 -25.99 10.54 4.77
N ASN A 233 -26.24 11.78 5.19
CA ASN A 233 -27.48 12.25 5.82
C ASN A 233 -27.57 13.76 5.65
N PRO A 234 -28.68 14.42 6.01
CA PRO A 234 -28.87 15.87 5.81
C PRO A 234 -27.78 16.78 6.36
N ASP A 235 -27.08 16.36 7.40
CA ASP A 235 -26.03 17.14 8.05
C ASP A 235 -24.59 16.72 7.67
N THR A 236 -24.42 15.55 7.04
CA THR A 236 -23.09 14.92 6.85
C THR A 236 -22.82 14.56 5.40
N PHE A 237 -21.71 15.04 4.88
CA PHE A 237 -21.17 14.67 3.57
C PHE A 237 -20.00 13.69 3.71
N TYR A 238 -19.92 12.71 2.80
CA TYR A 238 -18.80 11.78 2.66
C TYR A 238 -17.97 12.14 1.45
N LEU A 239 -16.65 12.23 1.64
CA LEU A 239 -15.68 12.48 0.58
C LEU A 239 -14.59 11.40 0.63
N SER A 240 -14.53 10.57 -0.40
CA SER A 240 -13.48 9.57 -0.57
C SER A 240 -12.37 10.10 -1.48
N VAL A 241 -11.12 9.93 -1.05
CA VAL A 241 -9.91 10.26 -1.82
C VAL A 241 -9.01 9.02 -1.83
N LYS A 242 -9.12 8.20 -2.89
CA LYS A 242 -8.43 6.89 -2.95
C LYS A 242 -7.01 6.97 -3.50
N SER A 243 -6.56 8.12 -3.96
CA SER A 243 -5.18 8.33 -4.43
C SER A 243 -4.82 9.80 -4.37
N PHE A 244 -3.54 10.08 -4.20
CA PHE A 244 -2.94 11.39 -4.45
C PHE A 244 -2.15 11.44 -5.77
N SER A 245 -2.17 10.39 -6.59
CA SER A 245 -1.44 10.30 -7.87
C SER A 245 -2.16 11.00 -9.04
N TYR A 246 -2.82 12.10 -8.77
CA TYR A 246 -3.50 12.89 -9.79
C TYR A 246 -2.66 14.10 -10.22
N ASP A 247 -2.88 14.54 -11.46
CA ASP A 247 -2.50 15.89 -11.86
C ASP A 247 -3.13 16.91 -10.91
N GLU A 248 -2.36 17.90 -10.53
CA GLU A 248 -2.72 18.87 -9.50
C GLU A 248 -3.94 19.70 -9.88
N SER A 249 -4.07 20.08 -11.16
CA SER A 249 -5.22 20.83 -11.67
C SER A 249 -6.48 19.97 -11.66
N PHE A 250 -6.37 18.72 -12.08
CA PHE A 250 -7.50 17.78 -12.02
C PHE A 250 -7.95 17.55 -10.57
N PHE A 251 -7.00 17.36 -9.65
CA PHE A 251 -7.28 17.15 -8.24
C PHE A 251 -8.01 18.35 -7.64
N TYR A 252 -7.52 19.56 -7.91
CA TYR A 252 -8.15 20.80 -7.49
C TYR A 252 -9.59 20.95 -7.99
N GLU A 253 -9.83 20.75 -9.29
CA GLU A 253 -11.19 20.91 -9.87
C GLU A 253 -12.17 19.89 -9.29
N LYS A 254 -11.72 18.65 -9.01
CA LYS A 254 -12.56 17.65 -8.35
C LYS A 254 -12.92 18.08 -6.92
N LEU A 255 -11.96 18.53 -6.13
CA LEU A 255 -12.20 19.02 -4.78
C LEU A 255 -13.12 20.24 -4.79
N LYS A 256 -12.83 21.23 -5.63
CA LYS A 256 -13.64 22.43 -5.80
C LYS A 256 -15.12 22.10 -6.02
N LYS A 257 -15.40 21.14 -6.91
CA LYS A 257 -16.78 20.68 -7.18
C LYS A 257 -17.46 20.17 -5.90
N TYR A 258 -16.80 19.29 -5.12
CA TYR A 258 -17.40 18.73 -3.90
C TYR A 258 -17.53 19.77 -2.80
N PHE A 259 -16.53 20.62 -2.59
CA PHE A 259 -16.64 21.68 -1.58
C PHE A 259 -17.66 22.77 -1.94
N GLN A 260 -17.89 23.01 -3.23
CA GLN A 260 -19.01 23.83 -3.68
C GLN A 260 -20.37 23.18 -3.32
N GLN A 261 -20.52 21.88 -3.50
CA GLN A 261 -21.72 21.13 -3.10
C GLN A 261 -21.90 21.20 -1.57
N ILE A 262 -20.84 20.95 -0.80
CA ILE A 262 -20.84 21.02 0.67
C ILE A 262 -21.30 22.40 1.14
N LYS A 263 -20.77 23.47 0.57
CA LYS A 263 -21.14 24.84 0.89
C LYS A 263 -22.60 25.14 0.55
N ASN A 264 -23.04 24.77 -0.65
CA ASN A 264 -24.39 25.07 -1.13
C ASN A 264 -25.47 24.35 -0.29
N LYS A 265 -25.20 23.12 0.12
CA LYS A 265 -26.08 22.28 0.94
C LYS A 265 -25.97 22.59 2.44
N LYS A 266 -24.96 23.34 2.84
CA LYS A 266 -24.68 23.74 4.25
C LYS A 266 -24.49 22.56 5.18
N TYR A 267 -23.79 21.51 4.72
CA TYR A 267 -23.44 20.40 5.60
C TYR A 267 -22.63 20.89 6.81
N LYS A 268 -22.88 20.29 7.98
CA LYS A 268 -22.21 20.60 9.24
C LYS A 268 -21.01 19.71 9.50
N ASN A 269 -21.05 18.49 8.90
CA ASN A 269 -20.11 17.42 9.14
C ASN A 269 -19.53 16.91 7.82
N LEU A 270 -18.26 16.51 7.85
CA LEU A 270 -17.54 15.93 6.73
C LEU A 270 -16.80 14.68 7.19
N VAL A 271 -17.03 13.55 6.52
CA VAL A 271 -16.19 12.37 6.65
C VAL A 271 -15.26 12.32 5.44
N VAL A 272 -13.95 12.35 5.68
CA VAL A 272 -12.92 12.21 4.64
C VAL A 272 -12.33 10.81 4.74
N ASP A 273 -12.50 10.01 3.69
CA ASP A 273 -12.00 8.62 3.64
C ASP A 273 -10.76 8.51 2.77
N ILE A 274 -9.61 8.26 3.41
CA ILE A 274 -8.33 7.96 2.75
C ILE A 274 -7.88 6.52 3.02
N ARG A 275 -8.77 5.65 3.46
CA ARG A 275 -8.47 4.22 3.56
C ARG A 275 -8.13 3.67 2.19
N ASN A 276 -7.13 2.79 2.13
CA ASN A 276 -6.58 2.23 0.89
C ASN A 276 -5.94 3.26 -0.06
N ASN A 277 -5.69 4.48 0.39
CA ASN A 277 -4.93 5.46 -0.38
C ASN A 277 -3.42 5.18 -0.23
N SER A 278 -2.79 4.64 -1.25
CA SER A 278 -1.37 4.30 -1.26
C SER A 278 -0.43 5.51 -1.40
N GLY A 279 -0.97 6.73 -1.43
CA GLY A 279 -0.19 7.95 -1.57
C GLY A 279 -0.21 8.54 -2.97
N GLY A 280 0.91 9.12 -3.39
CA GLY A 280 1.07 9.81 -4.67
C GLY A 280 1.81 11.14 -4.53
N SER A 281 1.34 12.18 -5.24
CA SER A 281 1.98 13.49 -5.24
C SER A 281 1.84 14.19 -3.88
N VAL A 282 2.98 14.61 -3.34
CA VAL A 282 3.03 15.38 -2.09
C VAL A 282 2.41 16.77 -2.21
N THR A 283 2.29 17.31 -3.43
CA THR A 283 1.65 18.62 -3.68
C THR A 283 0.14 18.58 -3.49
N ASN A 284 -0.49 17.41 -3.67
CA ASN A 284 -1.93 17.23 -3.47
C ASN A 284 -2.33 17.17 -1.99
N ILE A 285 -1.37 16.96 -1.07
CA ILE A 285 -1.63 16.92 0.38
C ILE A 285 -2.11 18.27 0.90
N PRO A 286 -1.31 19.36 0.78
CA PRO A 286 -1.75 20.68 1.23
C PRO A 286 -2.93 21.19 0.44
N LEU A 287 -3.10 20.77 -0.81
CA LEU A 287 -4.23 21.15 -1.62
C LEU A 287 -5.55 20.62 -1.03
N LEU A 288 -5.63 19.33 -0.68
CA LEU A 288 -6.80 18.77 0.02
C LEU A 288 -7.00 19.45 1.37
N TYR A 289 -5.90 19.61 2.15
CA TYR A 289 -5.99 20.20 3.47
C TYR A 289 -6.50 21.65 3.44
N SER A 290 -6.12 22.42 2.42
CA SER A 290 -6.55 23.82 2.26
C SER A 290 -8.07 24.00 2.18
N PHE A 291 -8.81 23.00 1.72
CA PHE A 291 -10.28 23.02 1.71
C PHE A 291 -10.89 22.73 3.09
N MET A 292 -10.10 22.32 4.06
CA MET A 292 -10.55 22.03 5.42
C MET A 292 -9.92 22.94 6.48
N SER A 293 -9.12 23.91 6.06
CA SER A 293 -8.43 24.84 6.97
C SER A 293 -8.83 26.29 6.69
N LYS A 294 -8.92 27.11 7.74
CA LYS A 294 -9.10 28.57 7.62
C LYS A 294 -7.82 29.23 7.08
N GLU A 295 -6.67 28.72 7.43
CA GLU A 295 -5.38 29.24 6.99
C GLU A 295 -5.08 28.80 5.55
N LYS A 296 -4.49 29.71 4.81
CA LYS A 296 -4.32 29.52 3.36
C LYS A 296 -3.20 28.60 2.94
N ILE A 297 -2.19 28.36 3.77
CA ILE A 297 -0.90 27.86 3.28
C ILE A 297 -0.31 26.86 4.25
N PHE A 298 0.05 25.71 3.71
CA PHE A 298 1.08 24.86 4.29
C PHE A 298 2.36 25.03 3.48
N THR A 299 3.41 25.51 4.12
CA THR A 299 4.75 25.26 3.62
C THR A 299 5.05 23.80 3.89
N ASN A 300 5.27 23.02 2.86
CA ASN A 300 5.82 21.69 3.03
C ASN A 300 7.18 21.82 3.69
N SER A 301 7.27 21.40 4.92
CA SER A 301 8.56 21.26 5.59
C SER A 301 9.00 19.81 5.47
N TYR A 302 9.49 19.40 4.31
CA TYR A 302 10.15 18.11 4.16
C TYR A 302 11.51 18.29 3.50
N LYS A 303 12.40 17.35 3.77
CA LYS A 303 13.75 17.34 3.26
C LYS A 303 14.07 15.97 2.67
N TYR A 304 14.65 15.97 1.50
CA TYR A 304 15.16 14.74 0.87
C TYR A 304 16.55 14.41 1.38
N GLY A 305 16.81 13.13 1.62
CA GLY A 305 18.13 12.63 1.98
C GLY A 305 18.42 11.28 1.35
N SER A 306 19.68 10.95 1.15
CA SER A 306 20.13 9.65 0.65
C SER A 306 21.58 9.37 1.05
N LYS A 307 21.93 8.12 1.24
CA LYS A 307 23.33 7.69 1.35
C LYS A 307 23.92 7.32 0.00
N VAL A 308 23.10 7.12 -1.03
CA VAL A 308 23.50 6.71 -2.36
C VAL A 308 22.92 7.64 -3.40
N ILE A 309 23.76 8.39 -4.09
CA ILE A 309 23.34 9.35 -5.13
C ILE A 309 23.63 8.88 -6.55
N ASP A 310 24.53 7.94 -6.72
CA ASP A 310 24.86 7.37 -8.03
C ASP A 310 24.12 6.06 -8.28
N ILE A 311 23.82 5.79 -9.55
CA ILE A 311 23.23 4.52 -9.97
C ILE A 311 24.30 3.44 -10.00
N ASN A 312 24.05 2.36 -9.29
CA ASN A 312 24.81 1.11 -9.33
C ASN A 312 24.01 0.04 -10.07
N TYR A 313 24.68 -1.02 -10.54
CA TYR A 313 24.03 -2.15 -11.24
C TYR A 313 23.25 -1.74 -12.49
N SER A 314 23.79 -0.77 -13.24
CA SER A 314 23.16 -0.20 -14.45
C SER A 314 22.76 -1.22 -15.51
N ASP A 315 23.49 -2.36 -15.59
CA ASP A 315 23.20 -3.44 -16.54
C ASP A 315 21.82 -4.11 -16.34
N TYR A 316 21.20 -3.89 -15.17
CA TYR A 316 19.88 -4.42 -14.82
C TYR A 316 18.80 -3.32 -14.83
N LEU A 317 19.19 -2.05 -14.99
CA LEU A 317 18.27 -0.93 -14.88
C LEU A 317 17.41 -0.77 -16.15
N ILE A 318 16.10 -0.71 -15.95
CA ILE A 318 15.13 -0.52 -17.03
C ILE A 318 14.23 0.70 -16.79
N ASP A 319 13.71 1.23 -17.88
CA ASP A 319 12.55 2.12 -17.85
C ASP A 319 11.27 1.25 -17.73
N PRO A 320 10.53 1.34 -16.63
CA PRO A 320 9.36 0.49 -16.40
C PRO A 320 8.20 0.76 -17.36
N GLN A 321 8.20 1.88 -18.09
CA GLN A 321 7.16 2.22 -19.07
C GLN A 321 7.41 1.56 -20.44
N THR A 322 8.68 1.39 -20.80
CA THR A 322 9.09 0.89 -22.12
C THR A 322 9.74 -0.49 -22.06
N ASP A 323 10.07 -0.99 -20.89
CA ASP A 323 10.84 -2.22 -20.62
C ASP A 323 12.23 -2.22 -21.28
N ARG A 324 12.78 -1.03 -21.59
CA ARG A 324 14.11 -0.86 -22.20
C ARG A 324 15.16 -0.62 -21.15
N TYR A 325 16.33 -1.21 -21.36
CA TYR A 325 17.50 -0.88 -20.53
C TYR A 325 17.92 0.56 -20.73
N TYR A 326 18.35 1.18 -19.66
CA TYR A 326 18.87 2.55 -19.69
C TYR A 326 20.14 2.63 -20.53
N SER A 327 20.26 3.66 -21.36
CA SER A 327 21.50 3.98 -22.03
C SER A 327 22.50 4.61 -21.06
N GLU A 328 23.79 4.58 -21.42
CA GLU A 328 24.82 5.30 -20.65
C GLU A 328 24.51 6.79 -20.49
N LYS A 329 23.84 7.38 -21.49
CA LYS A 329 23.41 8.78 -21.42
C LYS A 329 22.34 8.96 -20.33
N ASP A 330 21.32 8.10 -20.28
CA ASP A 330 20.25 8.19 -19.28
C ASP A 330 20.82 8.04 -17.86
N ILE A 331 21.76 7.12 -17.68
CA ILE A 331 22.47 6.92 -16.40
C ILE A 331 23.25 8.16 -16.00
N ARG A 332 24.04 8.73 -16.94
CA ARG A 332 24.80 9.98 -16.66
C ARG A 332 23.88 11.13 -16.31
N ASP A 333 22.79 11.32 -17.06
CA ASP A 333 21.82 12.40 -16.83
C ASP A 333 21.14 12.24 -15.47
N SER A 334 20.77 11.01 -15.11
CA SER A 334 20.16 10.69 -13.82
C SER A 334 21.14 10.87 -12.64
N ASN A 335 22.41 10.50 -12.79
CA ASN A 335 23.44 10.75 -11.78
C ASN A 335 23.74 12.25 -11.65
N ASN A 336 23.82 12.97 -12.76
CA ASN A 336 24.04 14.42 -12.75
C ASN A 336 22.87 15.16 -12.08
N PHE A 337 21.63 14.70 -12.28
CA PHE A 337 20.47 15.23 -11.57
C PHE A 337 20.67 15.18 -10.05
N MET A 338 21.07 14.04 -9.52
CA MET A 338 21.30 13.89 -8.08
C MET A 338 22.50 14.69 -7.59
N ARG A 339 23.65 14.60 -8.28
CA ARG A 339 24.87 15.31 -7.89
C ARG A 339 24.73 16.83 -7.87
N GLN A 340 23.86 17.38 -8.71
CA GLN A 340 23.59 18.83 -8.74
C GLN A 340 22.64 19.30 -7.65
N ARG A 341 21.78 18.40 -7.16
CA ARG A 341 20.67 18.74 -6.26
C ARG A 341 20.83 18.22 -4.84
N PHE A 342 21.90 17.45 -4.59
CA PHE A 342 22.17 16.89 -3.28
C PHE A 342 23.59 17.22 -2.86
N ASP A 343 23.74 17.84 -1.69
CA ASP A 343 25.02 18.18 -1.11
C ASP A 343 25.36 17.19 0.00
N LYS A 344 26.65 16.82 0.09
CA LYS A 344 27.14 15.94 1.14
C LYS A 344 27.05 16.64 2.49
N SER A 345 26.48 15.95 3.47
CA SER A 345 26.45 16.43 4.85
C SER A 345 27.85 16.49 5.48
N GLU A 346 28.11 17.50 6.29
CA GLU A 346 29.32 17.57 7.09
C GLU A 346 29.34 16.49 8.20
N LYS A 347 28.17 15.98 8.57
CA LYS A 347 27.99 14.96 9.59
C LYS A 347 27.49 13.66 8.97
N GLY A 348 28.36 12.66 8.86
CA GLY A 348 27.99 11.33 8.39
C GLY A 348 28.11 11.13 6.87
N ASP A 349 27.45 10.09 6.38
CA ASP A 349 27.52 9.61 5.00
C ASP A 349 26.29 10.01 4.15
N TYR A 350 25.47 10.94 4.66
CA TYR A 350 24.29 11.44 3.97
C TYR A 350 24.58 12.54 2.96
N TYR A 351 23.75 12.58 1.93
CA TYR A 351 23.56 13.70 1.03
C TYR A 351 22.15 14.24 1.22
N PHE A 352 21.99 15.54 1.38
CA PHE A 352 20.69 16.20 1.52
C PHE A 352 20.37 17.08 0.33
N GLY A 353 19.09 17.14 0.00
CA GLY A 353 18.58 18.03 -1.05
C GLY A 353 18.91 19.48 -0.78
N ASN A 354 19.41 20.18 -1.81
CA ASN A 354 19.74 21.59 -1.76
C ASN A 354 18.63 22.46 -2.39
N ASN A 355 18.88 23.78 -2.49
CA ASN A 355 17.91 24.76 -3.00
C ASN A 355 17.60 24.66 -4.51
N ARG A 356 18.22 23.70 -5.23
CA ARG A 356 17.88 23.40 -6.63
C ARG A 356 16.77 22.35 -6.76
N LEU A 357 16.30 21.81 -5.65
CA LEU A 357 15.09 21.00 -5.60
C LEU A 357 13.88 21.92 -5.41
N ASP A 358 13.21 22.25 -6.50
CA ASP A 358 12.03 23.15 -6.51
C ASP A 358 10.74 22.50 -5.99
N ASP A 359 10.82 21.29 -5.46
CA ASP A 359 9.65 20.47 -5.07
C ASP A 359 8.92 20.97 -3.81
N THR A 360 9.41 22.05 -3.20
CA THR A 360 8.82 22.62 -1.98
C THR A 360 7.72 23.64 -2.24
N TYR A 361 7.45 23.96 -3.51
CA TYR A 361 6.44 24.96 -3.85
C TYR A 361 5.06 24.35 -4.00
N ILE A 362 4.19 24.72 -3.09
CA ILE A 362 2.76 24.50 -3.24
C ILE A 362 2.21 25.63 -4.10
N LYS A 363 1.59 25.28 -5.22
CA LYS A 363 0.80 26.24 -5.97
C LYS A 363 -0.39 26.68 -5.12
N ASN A 364 -0.51 27.98 -4.89
CA ASN A 364 -1.68 28.54 -4.26
C ASN A 364 -2.85 28.53 -5.24
N TYR A 365 -3.76 27.57 -5.07
CA TYR A 365 -5.03 27.60 -5.77
C TYR A 365 -6.03 28.48 -5.05
N PRO A 366 -6.78 29.36 -5.76
CA PRO A 366 -7.82 30.15 -5.14
C PRO A 366 -8.93 29.24 -4.63
N ARG A 367 -9.24 29.34 -3.34
CA ARG A 367 -10.31 28.52 -2.72
C ARG A 367 -11.71 29.11 -2.93
N ASP A 368 -11.81 30.33 -3.39
CA ASP A 368 -13.08 31.05 -3.64
C ASP A 368 -14.05 30.99 -2.42
N GLY A 369 -13.53 30.99 -1.21
CA GLY A 369 -14.30 30.82 0.02
C GLY A 369 -14.90 29.42 0.23
N LEU A 370 -14.33 28.40 -0.42
CA LEU A 370 -14.79 27.01 -0.35
C LEU A 370 -14.06 26.19 0.72
N PHE A 371 -13.62 26.78 1.81
CA PHE A 371 -13.13 25.98 2.93
C PHE A 371 -14.29 25.54 3.82
N PHE A 372 -14.14 24.32 4.38
CA PHE A 372 -15.10 23.74 5.30
C PHE A 372 -14.61 23.92 6.73
N ASP A 373 -15.38 24.64 7.57
CA ASP A 373 -15.05 24.92 8.96
C ASP A 373 -15.88 24.09 9.97
N GLY A 374 -16.76 23.22 9.46
CA GLY A 374 -17.52 22.28 10.27
C GLY A 374 -16.67 21.14 10.84
N ARG A 375 -17.31 20.16 11.45
CA ARG A 375 -16.64 19.00 12.05
C ARG A 375 -16.17 18.04 10.98
N VAL A 376 -14.94 17.53 11.14
CA VAL A 376 -14.34 16.56 10.21
C VAL A 376 -13.90 15.31 10.95
N VAL A 377 -14.20 14.15 10.38
CA VAL A 377 -13.61 12.87 10.76
C VAL A 377 -12.80 12.36 9.58
N LEU A 378 -11.60 11.85 9.86
CA LEU A 378 -10.71 11.23 8.88
C LEU A 378 -10.72 9.72 9.07
N LEU A 379 -10.97 8.94 8.01
CA LEU A 379 -10.85 7.48 8.02
C LEU A 379 -9.48 7.04 7.50
N THR A 380 -8.78 6.19 8.26
CA THR A 380 -7.48 5.63 7.90
C THR A 380 -7.44 4.12 8.11
N ASN A 381 -6.56 3.44 7.38
CA ASN A 381 -6.23 2.03 7.60
C ASN A 381 -4.75 1.75 7.29
N ASN A 382 -4.30 0.51 7.44
CA ASN A 382 -2.88 0.16 7.20
C ASN A 382 -2.46 0.29 5.73
N ARG A 383 -3.39 0.45 4.78
CA ARG A 383 -3.10 0.76 3.38
C ARG A 383 -3.13 2.26 3.08
N THR A 384 -3.43 3.10 4.08
CA THR A 384 -3.15 4.52 4.04
C THR A 384 -1.64 4.70 4.14
N PHE A 385 -0.99 5.02 3.01
CA PHE A 385 0.45 4.89 2.89
C PHE A 385 1.12 6.13 2.27
N SER A 386 2.43 6.32 2.50
CA SER A 386 3.22 7.37 1.84
C SER A 386 2.61 8.78 2.00
N ALA A 387 2.32 9.48 0.91
CA ALA A 387 1.69 10.81 0.93
C ALA A 387 0.36 10.83 1.72
N ALA A 388 -0.40 9.73 1.74
CA ALA A 388 -1.63 9.67 2.53
C ALA A 388 -1.35 9.58 4.04
N THR A 389 -0.28 8.90 4.46
CA THR A 389 0.18 8.95 5.85
C THR A 389 0.62 10.36 6.24
N TYR A 390 1.34 11.06 5.35
CA TYR A 390 1.73 12.45 5.60
C TYR A 390 0.51 13.36 5.75
N PHE A 391 -0.52 13.18 4.91
CA PHE A 391 -1.79 13.90 5.07
C PHE A 391 -2.43 13.63 6.45
N ALA A 392 -2.52 12.36 6.87
CA ALA A 392 -3.06 11.99 8.17
C ALA A 392 -2.22 12.57 9.33
N SER A 393 -0.88 12.59 9.18
CA SER A 393 0.04 13.20 10.14
C SER A 393 -0.21 14.71 10.28
N LEU A 394 -0.37 15.40 9.16
CA LEU A 394 -0.71 16.82 9.14
C LEU A 394 -2.07 17.07 9.79
N PHE A 395 -3.09 16.30 9.44
CA PHE A 395 -4.44 16.39 9.99
C PHE A 395 -4.45 16.25 11.52
N LYS A 396 -3.69 15.27 12.04
CA LYS A 396 -3.55 15.04 13.48
C LYS A 396 -2.77 16.15 14.18
N LYS A 397 -1.66 16.59 13.60
CA LYS A 397 -0.81 17.67 14.13
C LYS A 397 -1.60 18.96 14.29
N GLU A 398 -2.38 19.33 13.29
CA GLU A 398 -3.18 20.54 13.26
C GLU A 398 -4.52 20.40 14.02
N LYS A 399 -4.77 19.24 14.63
CA LYS A 399 -6.00 18.93 15.39
C LYS A 399 -7.28 19.27 14.61
N ARG A 400 -7.28 18.93 13.30
CA ARG A 400 -8.40 19.30 12.41
C ARG A 400 -9.70 18.55 12.75
N GLY A 401 -9.61 17.39 13.36
CA GLY A 401 -10.71 16.53 13.77
C GLY A 401 -10.20 15.19 14.26
N ASP A 402 -11.11 14.26 14.49
CA ASP A 402 -10.80 12.91 14.95
C ASP A 402 -10.41 12.00 13.79
N ILE A 403 -9.50 11.07 14.05
CA ILE A 403 -9.12 9.98 13.14
C ILE A 403 -9.74 8.69 13.63
N VAL A 404 -10.48 8.01 12.77
CA VAL A 404 -11.16 6.73 13.04
C VAL A 404 -10.59 5.64 12.15
N GLY A 405 -10.40 4.44 12.67
CA GLY A 405 -9.99 3.26 11.93
C GLY A 405 -8.71 2.62 12.46
N LYS A 406 -7.73 2.38 11.58
CA LYS A 406 -6.47 1.70 11.92
C LYS A 406 -5.25 2.61 11.71
N GLU A 407 -4.13 2.22 12.32
CA GLU A 407 -2.84 2.86 12.10
C GLU A 407 -2.46 2.88 10.62
N THR A 408 -1.87 3.97 10.14
CA THR A 408 -1.40 4.06 8.75
C THR A 408 -0.15 3.20 8.51
N GLY A 409 0.08 2.78 7.26
CA GLY A 409 1.10 1.78 6.91
C GLY A 409 2.51 2.31 6.73
N SER A 410 2.73 3.62 6.65
CA SER A 410 4.08 4.20 6.59
C SER A 410 4.38 5.10 7.79
N CYS A 411 5.66 5.38 8.02
CA CYS A 411 6.07 6.20 9.15
C CYS A 411 5.48 7.62 9.06
N SER A 412 5.02 8.16 10.19
CA SER A 412 4.37 9.48 10.26
C SER A 412 5.35 10.66 10.14
N ASN A 413 6.64 10.43 10.31
CA ASN A 413 7.69 11.45 10.36
C ASN A 413 8.73 11.36 9.25
N PHE A 414 8.77 10.26 8.52
CA PHE A 414 9.58 10.12 7.30
C PHE A 414 9.01 9.01 6.41
N THR A 415 9.49 8.92 5.19
CA THR A 415 9.23 7.80 4.28
C THR A 415 10.38 7.65 3.30
N THR A 416 10.55 6.49 2.68
CA THR A 416 11.43 6.30 1.53
C THR A 416 10.61 6.50 0.26
N ALA A 417 11.01 7.44 -0.59
CA ALA A 417 10.26 7.71 -1.82
C ALA A 417 11.09 8.52 -2.82
N ALA A 418 10.47 8.83 -3.94
CA ALA A 418 10.93 9.63 -5.05
C ALA A 418 12.03 9.01 -5.93
N TRP A 419 11.95 9.36 -7.21
CA TRP A 419 12.90 8.98 -8.27
C TRP A 419 13.24 7.49 -8.29
N PHE A 420 12.21 6.64 -8.30
CA PHE A 420 12.35 5.19 -8.28
C PHE A 420 13.22 4.68 -9.42
N LEU A 421 14.09 3.73 -9.11
CA LEU A 421 14.85 2.94 -10.06
C LEU A 421 14.25 1.55 -10.15
N THR A 422 14.04 1.07 -11.37
CA THR A 422 13.49 -0.27 -11.61
C THR A 422 14.54 -1.16 -12.25
N TYR A 423 14.86 -2.25 -11.58
CA TYR A 423 15.83 -3.25 -12.03
C TYR A 423 15.11 -4.52 -12.45
N LYS A 424 15.54 -5.14 -13.58
CA LYS A 424 14.98 -6.39 -14.09
C LYS A 424 16.01 -7.51 -13.94
N LEU A 425 15.64 -8.56 -13.21
CA LEU A 425 16.53 -9.70 -12.99
C LEU A 425 16.67 -10.55 -14.26
N PRO A 426 17.88 -11.07 -14.55
CA PRO A 426 18.16 -11.65 -15.85
C PRO A 426 17.47 -12.99 -16.11
N ASN A 427 17.23 -13.80 -15.10
CA ASN A 427 16.67 -15.16 -15.27
C ASN A 427 15.17 -15.20 -14.95
N THR A 428 14.76 -14.74 -13.78
CA THR A 428 13.36 -14.76 -13.32
C THR A 428 12.50 -13.67 -13.94
N LYS A 429 13.12 -12.68 -14.60
CA LYS A 429 12.45 -11.47 -15.13
C LYS A 429 11.68 -10.66 -14.08
N THR A 430 11.83 -11.00 -12.82
CA THR A 430 11.29 -10.24 -11.69
C THR A 430 11.87 -8.82 -11.72
N THR A 431 11.03 -7.83 -11.47
CA THR A 431 11.47 -6.45 -11.36
C THR A 431 11.53 -5.99 -9.90
N ILE A 432 12.52 -5.16 -9.60
CA ILE A 432 12.75 -4.57 -8.29
C ILE A 432 12.64 -3.06 -8.46
N SER A 433 11.73 -2.42 -7.73
CA SER A 433 11.63 -0.96 -7.69
C SER A 433 12.14 -0.44 -6.36
N ILE A 434 13.10 0.47 -6.40
CA ILE A 434 13.79 1.04 -5.23
C ILE A 434 13.71 2.56 -5.28
N PRO A 435 13.26 3.23 -4.20
CA PRO A 435 13.33 4.69 -4.12
C PRO A 435 14.79 5.16 -4.01
N ARG A 436 15.09 6.35 -4.52
CA ARG A 436 16.45 6.94 -4.44
C ARG A 436 16.66 7.80 -3.20
N THR A 437 15.61 8.15 -2.48
CA THR A 437 15.70 9.05 -1.32
C THR A 437 14.82 8.60 -0.17
N GLU A 438 15.18 9.09 1.00
CA GLU A 438 14.30 9.25 2.15
C GLU A 438 13.73 10.68 2.14
N ILE A 439 12.50 10.84 2.60
CA ILE A 439 11.83 12.12 2.78
C ILE A 439 11.54 12.29 4.26
N PHE A 440 12.17 13.27 4.88
CA PHE A 440 11.97 13.60 6.29
C PHE A 440 10.94 14.70 6.42
N PHE A 441 9.86 14.46 7.17
CA PHE A 441 8.80 15.42 7.39
C PHE A 441 9.12 16.32 8.59
N ASN A 442 8.66 17.57 8.55
CA ASN A 442 8.84 18.57 9.62
C ASN A 442 10.30 18.91 9.94
N ASN A 443 11.20 18.93 8.93
CA ASN A 443 12.62 19.26 9.07
C ASN A 443 13.39 18.37 10.07
N ASN A 444 12.93 17.16 10.35
CA ASN A 444 13.67 16.22 11.15
C ASN A 444 14.89 15.72 10.36
N GLU A 445 16.04 16.31 10.63
CA GLU A 445 17.34 15.93 10.05
C GLU A 445 18.04 14.80 10.84
N ASN A 446 17.39 14.26 11.86
CA ASN A 446 18.02 13.28 12.72
C ASN A 446 18.08 11.91 12.02
N ASP A 447 19.30 11.47 11.73
CA ASP A 447 19.63 10.10 11.30
C ASP A 447 19.12 9.02 12.29
N ASN A 448 18.87 9.41 13.51
CA ASN A 448 18.37 8.58 14.61
C ASN A 448 16.87 8.82 14.81
N ILE A 449 16.04 8.46 13.82
CA ILE A 449 14.59 8.34 14.04
C ILE A 449 14.36 6.95 14.64
N PRO A 450 14.23 6.83 16.00
CA PRO A 450 14.35 5.53 16.65
C PRO A 450 13.12 4.66 16.47
N ASN A 451 11.96 5.24 16.19
CA ASN A 451 10.70 4.49 16.11
C ASN A 451 9.88 4.98 14.90
N CYS A 452 9.76 4.12 13.91
CA CYS A 452 8.78 4.25 12.87
C CYS A 452 7.42 3.81 13.42
N THR A 453 6.50 4.75 13.56
CA THR A 453 5.10 4.48 13.83
C THR A 453 4.27 5.20 12.77
N GLY A 454 3.20 4.57 12.32
CA GLY A 454 2.20 5.23 11.50
C GLY A 454 1.43 6.28 12.31
N VAL A 455 0.44 6.88 11.69
CA VAL A 455 -0.50 7.74 12.40
C VAL A 455 -1.50 6.83 13.13
N ILE A 456 -1.44 6.82 14.44
CA ILE A 456 -2.36 6.05 15.28
C ILE A 456 -3.70 6.80 15.32
N PRO A 457 -4.82 6.16 14.98
CA PRO A 457 -6.14 6.78 15.05
C PRO A 457 -6.54 7.13 16.49
N ASP A 458 -7.42 8.10 16.65
CA ASP A 458 -7.97 8.50 17.94
C ASP A 458 -9.02 7.49 18.41
N HIS A 459 -9.72 6.86 17.46
CA HIS A 459 -10.74 5.85 17.72
C HIS A 459 -10.49 4.59 16.90
N LYS A 460 -10.34 3.46 17.60
CA LYS A 460 -10.31 2.12 17.02
C LYS A 460 -11.66 1.45 17.23
N ILE A 461 -12.09 0.67 16.24
CA ILE A 461 -13.36 -0.06 16.34
C ILE A 461 -13.17 -1.33 17.16
N ASP A 462 -13.92 -1.48 18.24
CA ASP A 462 -13.93 -2.72 19.02
C ASP A 462 -14.63 -3.87 18.27
N ASP A 463 -14.33 -5.11 18.68
CA ASP A 463 -14.83 -6.30 17.98
C ASP A 463 -16.36 -6.43 18.03
N ASN A 464 -17.02 -5.99 19.09
CA ASN A 464 -18.48 -6.11 19.20
C ASN A 464 -19.17 -5.14 18.24
N PHE A 465 -18.71 -3.87 18.20
CA PHE A 465 -19.21 -2.89 17.26
C PHE A 465 -18.95 -3.34 15.82
N PHE A 466 -17.73 -3.81 15.55
CA PHE A 466 -17.34 -4.34 14.25
C PHE A 466 -18.26 -5.48 13.79
N LEU A 467 -18.49 -6.50 14.65
CA LEU A 467 -19.31 -7.66 14.30
C LEU A 467 -20.78 -7.28 14.08
N ASN A 468 -21.32 -6.36 14.87
CA ASN A 468 -22.70 -5.90 14.69
C ASN A 468 -22.87 -5.18 13.35
N ALA A 469 -21.98 -4.25 13.02
CA ALA A 469 -22.01 -3.55 11.74
C ALA A 469 -21.82 -4.52 10.56
N LEU A 470 -20.90 -5.48 10.67
CA LEU A 470 -20.65 -6.48 9.63
C LEU A 470 -21.90 -7.35 9.36
N LYS A 471 -22.63 -7.77 10.41
CA LYS A 471 -23.90 -8.49 10.27
C LYS A 471 -24.97 -7.69 9.53
N GLU A 472 -25.03 -6.40 9.79
CA GLU A 472 -25.95 -5.48 9.11
C GLU A 472 -25.46 -5.08 7.72
N LYS A 473 -24.30 -5.61 7.29
CA LYS A 473 -23.63 -5.28 6.03
C LYS A 473 -23.32 -3.78 5.88
N ILE A 474 -22.91 -3.17 6.98
CA ILE A 474 -22.55 -1.75 7.06
C ILE A 474 -21.06 -1.63 7.34
N ASP A 475 -20.45 -0.60 6.75
CA ASP A 475 -19.04 -0.23 7.05
C ASP A 475 -18.92 0.27 8.50
N PRO A 476 -18.22 -0.48 9.39
CA PRO A 476 -18.19 -0.17 10.83
C PRO A 476 -17.48 1.14 11.13
N GLU A 477 -16.42 1.49 10.41
CA GLU A 477 -15.67 2.72 10.63
C GLU A 477 -16.47 3.94 10.18
N LEU A 478 -17.19 3.80 9.06
CA LEU A 478 -18.09 4.84 8.58
C LEU A 478 -19.27 5.04 9.51
N GLN A 479 -19.90 3.96 9.97
CA GLN A 479 -21.01 4.02 10.93
C GLN A 479 -20.59 4.69 12.23
N TYR A 480 -19.45 4.26 12.81
CA TYR A 480 -18.90 4.86 14.02
C TYR A 480 -18.64 6.36 13.85
N SER A 481 -18.12 6.77 12.70
CA SER A 481 -17.85 8.18 12.40
C SER A 481 -19.12 9.02 12.35
N VAL A 482 -20.19 8.50 11.77
CA VAL A 482 -21.50 9.18 11.76
C VAL A 482 -22.05 9.31 13.17
N GLU A 483 -21.98 8.25 13.98
CA GLU A 483 -22.38 8.31 15.38
C GLU A 483 -21.56 9.29 16.20
N LEU A 484 -20.22 9.32 16.01
CA LEU A 484 -19.33 10.25 16.68
C LEU A 484 -19.71 11.71 16.34
N LEU A 485 -20.00 12.00 15.08
CA LEU A 485 -20.42 13.32 14.63
C LEU A 485 -21.81 13.72 15.14
N SER A 486 -22.67 12.77 15.49
CA SER A 486 -24.01 13.05 16.02
C SER A 486 -24.05 13.33 17.53
N ARG A 487 -23.09 12.77 18.31
CA ARG A 487 -23.10 12.85 19.80
C ARG A 487 -22.74 14.21 20.39
N THR A 488 -22.23 15.12 19.60
CA THR A 488 -21.63 16.38 20.07
C THR A 488 -22.29 17.62 19.44
N SER A 489 -23.60 17.61 19.30
CA SER A 489 -24.42 18.80 18.96
C SER A 489 -24.94 19.51 20.20
#